data_5f208c00cba2acf73ed7ddc58855174d
#
_entry.id   5f208c00cba2acf73ed7ddc58855174d
#
_cell.length_a   1.000
_cell.length_b   1.000
_cell.length_c   1.000
_cell.angle_alpha   90.00
_cell.angle_beta   90.00
_cell.angle_gamma   90.00
#
_symmetry.space_group_name_H-M   'P 1'
#
loop_
_entity.id
_entity.type
_entity.pdbx_description
1 polymer ?
#
loop_
_entity_poly.entity_id
_entity_poly.type
_entity_poly.pdbx_seq_one_letter_code
_entity_poly.pdbx_strand_id
1 'polypeptide(L)'
;MAIVKFLLIWIILFVTTAALESVEREKLPAAASWTKTGELLAAEATQAAAATKSHVYAISNREVGQYDRKTGRKTAVSTGEAHHLNSGFFWNQKLYLAHSNFPNKPDSSDIRVLDPRDMRLHVLKDFGKSEGSLTWVVRHKGDWWCMFVYYGDQNHKSYLVRFDDHWQEKSRWTFPQEVLGRLGKMSISGGLWKDGGFWVSGHDERELYRVRLPKAGSVLEYVETVPAPFTGQGIAEDPLTGGLVGIDRKERKIVFSELER
;
A
#
# COMPACT_ATOMS: atom_id res chain seq x y z
N MET A 1 -59.98 73.38 40.99
CA MET A 1 -60.49 71.97 40.87
C MET A 1 -59.88 71.37 39.64
N ALA A 2 -58.84 70.56 39.79
CA ALA A 2 -58.14 69.92 38.71
C ALA A 2 -58.46 68.40 38.72
N ILE A 3 -59.00 67.91 37.61
CA ILE A 3 -59.36 66.50 37.42
C ILE A 3 -58.13 65.78 36.79
N VAL A 4 -57.56 64.86 37.55
CA VAL A 4 -56.47 64.02 37.11
C VAL A 4 -57.09 62.83 36.38
N LYS A 5 -56.79 62.64 35.07
CA LYS A 5 -57.14 61.48 34.32
C LYS A 5 -55.97 60.46 34.41
N PHE A 6 -56.25 59.29 34.99
CA PHE A 6 -55.36 58.14 34.96
C PHE A 6 -55.45 57.46 33.61
N LEU A 7 -54.32 57.31 32.93
CA LEU A 7 -54.16 56.55 31.70
C LEU A 7 -53.59 55.18 32.07
N LEU A 8 -54.38 54.11 31.91
CA LEU A 8 -53.91 52.73 32.05
C LEU A 8 -53.21 52.31 30.76
N ILE A 9 -51.90 52.08 30.84
CA ILE A 9 -51.12 51.50 29.75
C ILE A 9 -51.13 49.99 29.94
N TRP A 10 -51.75 49.28 29.01
CA TRP A 10 -51.63 47.80 28.88
C TRP A 10 -50.33 47.46 28.15
N ILE A 11 -49.35 46.79 28.83
CA ILE A 11 -48.19 46.25 28.26
C ILE A 11 -48.55 44.83 27.79
N ILE A 12 -48.65 44.63 26.46
CA ILE A 12 -48.77 43.28 25.86
C ILE A 12 -47.38 42.71 25.75
N LEU A 13 -47.10 41.66 26.53
CA LEU A 13 -45.87 40.92 26.50
C LEU A 13 -46.00 39.90 25.35
N PHE A 14 -45.32 40.14 24.22
CA PHE A 14 -45.14 39.15 23.18
C PHE A 14 -44.05 38.17 23.61
N VAL A 15 -44.46 36.96 23.97
CA VAL A 15 -43.53 35.83 24.16
C VAL A 15 -43.28 35.22 22.78
N THR A 16 -42.15 35.55 22.18
CA THR A 16 -41.67 34.83 20.96
C THR A 16 -41.05 33.51 21.39
N THR A 17 -41.75 32.42 21.15
CA THR A 17 -41.18 31.06 21.23
C THR A 17 -40.21 30.89 20.05
N ALA A 18 -38.91 31.00 20.33
CA ALA A 18 -37.87 30.61 19.38
C ALA A 18 -37.90 29.08 19.25
N ALA A 19 -38.40 28.59 18.14
CA ALA A 19 -38.24 27.19 17.75
C ALA A 19 -36.73 26.93 17.55
N LEU A 20 -36.13 26.13 18.41
CA LEU A 20 -34.81 25.57 18.20
C LEU A 20 -34.96 24.54 17.07
N GLU A 21 -34.71 24.93 15.82
CA GLU A 21 -34.42 24.00 14.75
C GLU A 21 -33.12 23.26 15.12
N SER A 22 -33.26 21.99 15.44
CA SER A 22 -32.12 21.07 15.53
C SER A 22 -31.50 20.95 14.14
N VAL A 23 -30.43 21.68 13.92
CA VAL A 23 -29.56 21.45 12.73
C VAL A 23 -28.99 20.02 12.89
N GLU A 24 -29.59 19.10 12.18
CA GLU A 24 -29.07 17.76 12.01
C GLU A 24 -27.67 17.94 11.41
N ARG A 25 -26.62 17.72 12.22
CA ARG A 25 -25.23 17.74 11.73
C ARG A 25 -25.13 16.66 10.67
N GLU A 26 -25.08 17.07 9.42
CA GLU A 26 -24.75 16.20 8.31
C GLU A 26 -23.49 15.42 8.70
N LYS A 27 -23.61 14.11 8.87
CA LYS A 27 -22.49 13.23 9.19
C LYS A 27 -21.52 13.33 8.02
N LEU A 28 -20.39 13.99 8.22
CA LEU A 28 -19.31 13.97 7.26
C LEU A 28 -19.05 12.51 6.86
N PRO A 29 -18.90 12.21 5.58
CA PRO A 29 -18.61 10.85 5.14
C PRO A 29 -17.38 10.35 5.91
N ALA A 30 -17.46 9.11 6.38
CA ALA A 30 -16.37 8.49 7.10
C ALA A 30 -15.10 8.55 6.20
N ALA A 31 -13.97 8.95 6.79
CA ALA A 31 -12.71 8.96 6.05
C ALA A 31 -12.41 7.53 5.57
N ALA A 32 -11.96 7.41 4.33
CA ALA A 32 -11.61 6.11 3.77
C ALA A 32 -10.56 5.40 4.64
N SER A 33 -10.71 4.09 4.86
CA SER A 33 -9.74 3.27 5.57
C SER A 33 -9.69 1.84 5.01
N TRP A 34 -8.51 1.23 5.04
CA TRP A 34 -8.38 -0.20 4.79
C TRP A 34 -8.63 -0.94 6.11
N THR A 35 -9.77 -1.62 6.20
CA THR A 35 -10.20 -2.33 7.41
C THR A 35 -9.80 -3.80 7.34
N LYS A 36 -9.23 -4.31 8.43
CA LYS A 36 -8.85 -5.72 8.54
C LYS A 36 -10.06 -6.63 8.50
N THR A 37 -10.07 -7.59 7.56
CA THR A 37 -11.11 -8.60 7.41
C THR A 37 -10.69 -9.98 7.86
N GLY A 38 -9.39 -10.24 8.04
CA GLY A 38 -8.85 -11.50 8.49
C GLY A 38 -7.35 -11.50 8.67
N GLU A 39 -6.82 -12.54 9.27
CA GLU A 39 -5.39 -12.76 9.43
C GLU A 39 -5.03 -14.24 9.48
N LEU A 40 -3.76 -14.56 9.20
CA LEU A 40 -3.20 -15.90 9.22
C LEU A 40 -1.75 -15.85 9.71
N LEU A 41 -1.40 -16.71 10.67
CA LEU A 41 -0.02 -16.85 11.14
C LEU A 41 0.86 -17.44 10.04
N ALA A 42 1.98 -16.77 9.75
CA ALA A 42 2.91 -17.20 8.72
C ALA A 42 4.34 -16.76 9.08
N ALA A 43 5.19 -17.70 9.38
CA ALA A 43 6.55 -17.44 9.87
C ALA A 43 7.38 -16.56 8.91
N GLU A 44 7.15 -16.69 7.60
CA GLU A 44 7.84 -15.94 6.56
C GLU A 44 7.28 -14.52 6.34
N ALA A 45 6.20 -14.11 7.03
CA ALA A 45 5.58 -12.79 6.87
C ALA A 45 6.44 -11.67 7.47
N THR A 46 7.55 -11.33 6.80
CA THR A 46 8.50 -10.31 7.23
C THR A 46 8.77 -9.22 6.21
N GLN A 47 8.53 -9.51 4.93
CA GLN A 47 8.73 -8.55 3.85
C GLN A 47 7.46 -8.27 3.06
N ALA A 48 6.63 -9.27 2.82
CA ALA A 48 5.41 -9.07 2.05
C ALA A 48 4.43 -10.24 2.22
N ALA A 49 3.23 -10.04 1.67
CA ALA A 49 2.31 -11.12 1.35
C ALA A 49 1.75 -10.96 -0.07
N ALA A 50 1.37 -12.08 -0.66
CA ALA A 50 0.64 -12.14 -1.93
C ALA A 50 -0.42 -13.24 -1.86
N ALA A 51 -1.44 -13.20 -2.72
CA ALA A 51 -2.54 -14.14 -2.65
C ALA A 51 -2.99 -14.64 -4.03
N THR A 52 -3.49 -15.86 -4.03
CA THR A 52 -4.38 -16.42 -5.06
C THR A 52 -5.75 -16.72 -4.43
N LYS A 53 -6.68 -17.21 -5.20
CA LYS A 53 -7.99 -17.61 -4.66
C LYS A 53 -7.90 -18.76 -3.64
N SER A 54 -6.91 -19.65 -3.75
CA SER A 54 -6.76 -20.84 -2.92
C SER A 54 -5.60 -20.81 -1.93
N HIS A 55 -4.56 -20.02 -2.18
CA HIS A 55 -3.38 -19.94 -1.36
C HIS A 55 -2.98 -18.51 -1.06
N VAL A 56 -2.27 -18.34 0.05
CA VAL A 56 -1.57 -17.10 0.39
C VAL A 56 -0.08 -17.38 0.56
N TYR A 57 0.73 -16.39 0.26
CA TYR A 57 2.19 -16.49 0.23
C TYR A 57 2.77 -15.44 1.16
N ALA A 58 3.49 -15.91 2.17
CA ALA A 58 4.28 -15.06 3.06
C ALA A 58 5.70 -14.96 2.52
N ILE A 59 6.23 -13.77 2.40
CA ILE A 59 7.54 -13.50 1.81
C ILE A 59 8.47 -12.99 2.91
N SER A 60 9.59 -13.70 3.07
CA SER A 60 10.72 -13.27 3.91
C SER A 60 11.88 -12.79 3.03
N ASN A 61 12.99 -12.38 3.63
CA ASN A 61 14.19 -12.02 2.88
C ASN A 61 14.71 -13.15 1.98
N ARG A 62 14.53 -14.41 2.37
CA ARG A 62 15.21 -15.54 1.73
C ARG A 62 14.29 -16.59 1.12
N GLU A 63 13.04 -16.61 1.56
CA GLU A 63 12.11 -17.67 1.18
C GLU A 63 10.66 -17.18 1.12
N VAL A 64 9.83 -17.95 0.44
CA VAL A 64 8.40 -17.76 0.31
C VAL A 64 7.69 -18.98 0.87
N GLY A 65 6.90 -18.79 1.94
CA GLY A 65 6.00 -19.82 2.46
C GLY A 65 4.66 -19.80 1.73
N GLN A 66 4.19 -20.94 1.26
CA GLN A 66 2.86 -21.13 0.70
C GLN A 66 1.93 -21.71 1.77
N TYR A 67 0.75 -21.12 1.91
CA TYR A 67 -0.26 -21.52 2.89
C TYR A 67 -1.59 -21.75 2.20
N ASP A 68 -2.27 -22.84 2.55
CA ASP A 68 -3.67 -23.07 2.16
C ASP A 68 -4.55 -22.01 2.81
N ARG A 69 -5.31 -21.29 2.01
CA ARG A 69 -6.09 -20.13 2.48
C ARG A 69 -7.22 -20.51 3.42
N LYS A 70 -7.81 -21.69 3.22
CA LYS A 70 -8.97 -22.16 4.01
C LYS A 70 -8.57 -22.70 5.37
N THR A 71 -7.48 -23.45 5.42
CA THR A 71 -7.03 -24.15 6.64
C THR A 71 -5.95 -23.42 7.40
N GLY A 72 -5.26 -22.45 6.78
CA GLY A 72 -4.10 -21.78 7.35
C GLY A 72 -2.83 -22.64 7.40
N ARG A 73 -2.86 -23.87 6.90
CA ARG A 73 -1.71 -24.78 6.94
C ARG A 73 -0.66 -24.39 5.90
N LYS A 74 0.61 -24.39 6.32
CA LYS A 74 1.73 -24.30 5.40
C LYS A 74 1.76 -25.55 4.52
N THR A 75 1.79 -25.36 3.21
CA THR A 75 1.80 -26.42 2.21
C THR A 75 3.16 -26.63 1.57
N ALA A 76 3.93 -25.53 1.43
CA ALA A 76 5.26 -25.58 0.85
C ALA A 76 6.12 -24.38 1.26
N VAL A 77 7.43 -24.47 1.00
CA VAL A 77 8.39 -23.38 1.12
C VAL A 77 9.21 -23.33 -0.16
N SER A 78 9.56 -22.14 -0.62
CA SER A 78 10.35 -21.98 -1.83
C SER A 78 11.75 -22.55 -1.69
N THR A 79 12.30 -22.99 -2.82
CA THR A 79 13.71 -23.36 -2.99
C THR A 79 14.40 -22.37 -3.92
N GLY A 80 15.74 -22.39 -3.94
CA GLY A 80 16.56 -21.43 -4.68
C GLY A 80 17.10 -20.33 -3.79
N GLU A 81 18.22 -19.74 -4.21
CA GLU A 81 18.89 -18.72 -3.42
C GLU A 81 18.19 -17.38 -3.52
N ALA A 82 18.09 -16.69 -2.39
CA ALA A 82 17.69 -15.29 -2.30
C ALA A 82 18.37 -14.62 -1.10
N HIS A 83 18.68 -13.33 -1.25
CA HIS A 83 19.32 -12.53 -0.19
C HIS A 83 18.31 -11.59 0.46
N HIS A 84 17.59 -10.84 -0.34
CA HIS A 84 16.62 -9.87 0.14
C HIS A 84 15.44 -9.77 -0.83
N LEU A 85 14.50 -10.73 -0.72
CA LEU A 85 13.19 -10.62 -1.34
C LEU A 85 12.42 -9.48 -0.67
N ASN A 86 11.68 -8.75 -1.47
CA ASN A 86 10.83 -7.65 -1.04
C ASN A 86 9.36 -7.97 -1.35
N SER A 87 8.67 -7.07 -2.04
CA SER A 87 7.28 -7.24 -2.41
C SER A 87 7.10 -8.27 -3.54
N GLY A 88 5.91 -8.86 -3.62
CA GLY A 88 5.56 -9.79 -4.68
C GLY A 88 4.12 -9.62 -5.16
N PHE A 89 3.86 -9.99 -6.43
CA PHE A 89 2.52 -9.96 -7.02
C PHE A 89 2.32 -11.16 -7.95
N PHE A 90 1.06 -11.56 -8.09
CA PHE A 90 0.70 -12.62 -9.03
C PHE A 90 0.34 -12.08 -10.41
N TRP A 91 0.92 -12.69 -11.43
CA TRP A 91 0.58 -12.48 -12.82
C TRP A 91 0.76 -13.78 -13.60
N ASN A 92 -0.18 -14.13 -14.48
CA ASN A 92 -0.16 -15.36 -15.26
C ASN A 92 0.20 -16.61 -14.41
N GLN A 93 -0.46 -16.76 -13.25
CA GLN A 93 -0.32 -17.90 -12.33
C GLN A 93 1.09 -18.07 -11.71
N LYS A 94 1.97 -17.09 -11.85
CA LYS A 94 3.29 -17.05 -11.20
C LYS A 94 3.40 -15.88 -10.25
N LEU A 95 4.21 -16.05 -9.22
CA LEU A 95 4.56 -14.99 -8.27
C LEU A 95 5.85 -14.32 -8.75
N TYR A 96 5.77 -13.02 -8.98
CA TYR A 96 6.92 -12.18 -9.33
C TYR A 96 7.33 -11.37 -8.11
N LEU A 97 8.62 -11.36 -7.82
CA LEU A 97 9.17 -10.81 -6.58
C LEU A 97 10.29 -9.83 -6.92
N ALA A 98 10.26 -8.67 -6.30
CA ALA A 98 11.40 -7.79 -6.27
C ALA A 98 12.47 -8.40 -5.36
N HIS A 99 13.73 -8.33 -5.79
CA HIS A 99 14.88 -8.83 -5.05
C HIS A 99 16.05 -7.87 -5.17
N SER A 100 16.81 -7.71 -4.10
CA SER A 100 18.02 -6.90 -4.06
C SER A 100 19.08 -7.54 -3.19
N ASN A 101 20.31 -7.02 -3.24
CA ASN A 101 21.39 -7.44 -2.37
C ASN A 101 21.46 -6.63 -1.06
N PHE A 102 20.42 -5.81 -0.75
CA PHE A 102 20.40 -5.00 0.46
C PHE A 102 20.80 -5.81 1.72
N PRO A 103 21.63 -5.30 2.61
CA PRO A 103 22.18 -3.93 2.67
C PRO A 103 23.54 -3.74 1.98
N ASN A 104 23.98 -4.70 1.17
CA ASN A 104 25.31 -4.69 0.56
C ASN A 104 25.44 -3.59 -0.51
N LYS A 105 26.68 -3.14 -0.74
CA LYS A 105 27.04 -2.15 -1.75
C LYS A 105 28.14 -2.70 -2.69
N PRO A 106 28.13 -2.32 -3.97
CA PRO A 106 27.13 -1.49 -4.65
C PRO A 106 25.78 -2.19 -4.72
N ASP A 107 24.70 -1.39 -4.85
CA ASP A 107 23.36 -1.95 -5.02
C ASP A 107 23.30 -2.82 -6.27
N SER A 108 22.65 -3.98 -6.14
CA SER A 108 22.27 -4.82 -7.27
C SER A 108 20.86 -5.37 -7.05
N SER A 109 20.13 -5.52 -8.14
CA SER A 109 18.72 -5.89 -8.07
C SER A 109 18.35 -6.80 -9.24
N ASP A 110 17.40 -7.69 -8.96
CA ASP A 110 16.78 -8.55 -9.97
C ASP A 110 15.30 -8.80 -9.66
N ILE A 111 14.58 -9.32 -10.63
CA ILE A 111 13.23 -9.82 -10.44
C ILE A 111 13.31 -11.34 -10.40
N ARG A 112 12.77 -11.92 -9.32
CA ARG A 112 12.58 -13.36 -9.19
C ARG A 112 11.18 -13.75 -9.62
N VAL A 113 11.06 -14.94 -10.16
CA VAL A 113 9.79 -15.58 -10.46
C VAL A 113 9.71 -16.93 -9.78
N LEU A 114 8.57 -17.22 -9.18
CA LEU A 114 8.27 -18.48 -8.53
C LEU A 114 7.02 -19.08 -9.17
N ASP A 115 7.14 -20.33 -9.61
CA ASP A 115 6.00 -21.14 -10.03
C ASP A 115 5.44 -21.85 -8.80
N PRO A 116 4.16 -21.63 -8.43
CA PRO A 116 3.56 -22.28 -7.25
C PRO A 116 3.50 -23.81 -7.32
N ARG A 117 3.71 -24.41 -8.49
CA ARG A 117 3.66 -25.87 -8.66
C ARG A 117 4.93 -26.56 -8.20
N ASP A 118 6.07 -25.91 -8.31
CA ASP A 118 7.38 -26.44 -7.90
C ASP A 118 8.04 -25.63 -6.80
N MET A 119 7.52 -24.44 -6.52
CA MET A 119 8.01 -23.52 -5.49
C MET A 119 9.50 -23.16 -5.66
N ARG A 120 9.98 -23.10 -6.91
CA ARG A 120 11.38 -22.77 -7.20
C ARG A 120 11.52 -21.32 -7.65
N LEU A 121 12.46 -20.61 -7.02
CA LEU A 121 12.85 -19.25 -7.40
C LEU A 121 13.81 -19.26 -8.58
N HIS A 122 13.49 -18.49 -9.61
CA HIS A 122 14.34 -18.25 -10.78
C HIS A 122 14.54 -16.77 -11.00
N VAL A 123 15.68 -16.38 -11.57
CA VAL A 123 15.89 -15.01 -12.05
C VAL A 123 15.12 -14.82 -13.35
N LEU A 124 14.24 -13.83 -13.39
CA LEU A 124 13.54 -13.40 -14.59
C LEU A 124 14.33 -12.31 -15.32
N LYS A 125 14.76 -11.31 -14.58
CA LYS A 125 15.47 -10.13 -15.08
C LYS A 125 16.51 -9.72 -14.07
N ASP A 126 17.76 -9.73 -14.47
CA ASP A 126 18.86 -9.16 -13.72
C ASP A 126 19.15 -7.74 -14.22
N PHE A 127 19.11 -6.76 -13.32
CA PHE A 127 19.48 -5.37 -13.60
C PHE A 127 20.97 -5.11 -13.34
N GLY A 128 21.69 -6.10 -12.76
CA GLY A 128 23.09 -5.95 -12.36
C GLY A 128 23.25 -4.89 -11.28
N LYS A 129 24.29 -4.06 -11.42
CA LYS A 129 24.45 -2.88 -10.56
C LYS A 129 23.34 -1.89 -10.86
N SER A 130 22.56 -1.56 -9.84
CA SER A 130 21.41 -0.67 -9.92
C SER A 130 21.63 0.62 -9.12
N GLU A 131 20.93 1.66 -9.50
CA GLU A 131 20.81 2.87 -8.69
C GLU A 131 19.67 2.71 -7.70
N GLY A 132 19.97 2.23 -6.48
CA GLY A 132 19.00 1.90 -5.45
C GLY A 132 18.56 0.45 -5.46
N SER A 133 17.82 0.06 -4.43
CA SER A 133 17.31 -1.30 -4.20
C SER A 133 15.91 -1.47 -4.79
N LEU A 134 15.68 -2.53 -5.57
CA LEU A 134 14.34 -2.87 -6.07
C LEU A 134 13.47 -3.38 -4.91
N THR A 135 12.37 -2.68 -4.62
CA THR A 135 11.45 -3.04 -3.51
C THR A 135 10.13 -3.63 -3.97
N TRP A 136 9.62 -3.22 -5.10
CA TRP A 136 8.44 -3.85 -5.68
C TRP A 136 8.42 -3.77 -7.21
N VAL A 137 7.69 -4.69 -7.80
CA VAL A 137 7.44 -4.78 -9.22
C VAL A 137 5.99 -5.15 -9.46
N VAL A 138 5.37 -4.56 -10.46
CA VAL A 138 4.03 -4.92 -10.92
C VAL A 138 3.94 -4.85 -12.44
N ARG A 139 2.91 -5.49 -12.99
CA ARG A 139 2.60 -5.42 -14.41
C ARG A 139 1.28 -4.71 -14.63
N HIS A 140 1.29 -3.68 -15.47
CA HIS A 140 0.09 -2.93 -15.81
C HIS A 140 0.13 -2.46 -17.27
N LYS A 141 -0.97 -2.72 -18.01
CA LYS A 141 -1.15 -2.34 -19.44
C LYS A 141 0.02 -2.77 -20.33
N GLY A 142 0.53 -3.99 -20.13
CA GLY A 142 1.61 -4.52 -20.96
C GLY A 142 3.01 -4.07 -20.56
N ASP A 143 3.18 -3.17 -19.60
CA ASP A 143 4.47 -2.67 -19.16
C ASP A 143 4.82 -3.16 -17.74
N TRP A 144 6.11 -3.26 -17.45
CA TRP A 144 6.66 -3.52 -16.13
C TRP A 144 6.88 -2.21 -15.39
N TRP A 145 6.49 -2.17 -14.11
CA TRP A 145 6.67 -1.03 -13.24
C TRP A 145 7.53 -1.46 -12.06
N CYS A 146 8.70 -0.85 -11.93
CA CYS A 146 9.73 -1.24 -10.97
C CYS A 146 10.07 -0.06 -10.07
N MET A 147 10.05 -0.28 -8.76
CA MET A 147 10.41 0.73 -7.77
C MET A 147 11.81 0.52 -7.25
N PHE A 148 12.68 1.48 -7.50
CA PHE A 148 14.04 1.52 -6.96
C PHE A 148 14.13 2.57 -5.86
N VAL A 149 14.62 2.17 -4.70
CA VAL A 149 14.64 3.04 -3.51
C VAL A 149 16.04 3.32 -3.04
N TYR A 150 16.18 4.52 -2.51
CA TYR A 150 17.31 4.95 -1.69
C TYR A 150 16.80 5.09 -0.25
N TYR A 151 17.72 5.09 0.73
CA TYR A 151 17.41 5.14 2.14
C TYR A 151 18.01 6.37 2.82
N GLY A 152 17.49 6.72 4.00
CA GLY A 152 17.96 7.87 4.78
C GLY A 152 17.76 9.18 4.04
N ASP A 153 18.73 10.07 4.12
CA ASP A 153 18.67 11.40 3.50
C ASP A 153 18.57 11.38 1.97
N GLN A 154 18.81 10.20 1.36
CA GLN A 154 18.71 10.02 -0.09
C GLN A 154 17.38 9.47 -0.56
N ASN A 155 16.41 9.20 0.34
CA ASN A 155 15.14 8.58 -0.06
C ASN A 155 14.36 9.39 -1.10
N HIS A 156 14.59 10.72 -1.18
CA HIS A 156 14.04 11.60 -2.22
C HIS A 156 14.50 11.27 -3.64
N LYS A 157 15.57 10.50 -3.80
CA LYS A 157 16.06 10.00 -5.10
C LYS A 157 15.33 8.73 -5.55
N SER A 158 14.50 8.14 -4.69
CA SER A 158 13.73 6.93 -5.01
C SER A 158 12.80 7.18 -6.20
N TYR A 159 12.71 6.21 -7.11
CA TYR A 159 11.99 6.40 -8.36
C TYR A 159 11.27 5.16 -8.85
N LEU A 160 10.13 5.39 -9.47
CA LEU A 160 9.33 4.39 -10.18
C LEU A 160 9.69 4.44 -11.67
N VAL A 161 10.03 3.29 -12.23
CA VAL A 161 10.36 3.16 -13.66
C VAL A 161 9.31 2.30 -14.36
N ARG A 162 8.93 2.74 -15.55
CA ARG A 162 8.13 1.97 -16.50
C ARG A 162 9.03 1.39 -17.59
N PHE A 163 9.07 0.07 -17.71
CA PHE A 163 9.77 -0.67 -18.77
C PHE A 163 8.77 -1.33 -19.72
N ASP A 164 9.15 -1.49 -20.97
CA ASP A 164 8.42 -2.35 -21.90
C ASP A 164 8.79 -3.84 -21.72
N ASP A 165 8.24 -4.69 -22.59
CA ASP A 165 8.51 -6.15 -22.58
C ASP A 165 9.95 -6.53 -22.90
N HIS A 166 10.72 -5.61 -23.50
CA HIS A 166 12.13 -5.78 -23.81
C HIS A 166 13.05 -5.16 -22.74
N TRP A 167 12.47 -4.73 -21.61
CA TRP A 167 13.16 -4.06 -20.51
C TRP A 167 13.83 -2.74 -20.90
N GLN A 168 13.28 -2.06 -21.93
CA GLN A 168 13.71 -0.71 -22.27
C GLN A 168 12.93 0.30 -21.40
N GLU A 169 13.64 1.18 -20.74
CA GLU A 169 13.03 2.22 -19.92
C GLU A 169 12.23 3.18 -20.81
N LYS A 170 10.95 3.36 -20.49
CA LYS A 170 10.05 4.27 -21.19
C LYS A 170 9.88 5.60 -20.47
N SER A 171 9.82 5.55 -19.15
CA SER A 171 9.58 6.73 -18.31
C SER A 171 9.97 6.46 -16.87
N ARG A 172 10.24 7.54 -16.13
CA ARG A 172 10.64 7.50 -14.72
C ARG A 172 9.98 8.64 -13.95
N TRP A 173 9.57 8.37 -12.70
CA TRP A 173 8.96 9.34 -11.81
C TRP A 173 9.53 9.22 -10.40
N THR A 174 9.66 10.38 -9.74
CA THR A 174 9.93 10.47 -8.31
C THR A 174 8.63 10.63 -7.53
N PHE A 175 8.71 10.56 -6.21
CA PHE A 175 7.55 10.66 -5.35
C PHE A 175 7.38 12.09 -4.79
N PRO A 176 6.14 12.52 -4.52
CA PRO A 176 5.85 13.81 -3.94
C PRO A 176 6.28 13.87 -2.48
N GLN A 177 6.53 15.09 -1.97
CA GLN A 177 7.02 15.32 -0.62
C GLN A 177 6.02 14.86 0.46
N GLU A 178 4.71 14.86 0.16
CA GLU A 178 3.65 14.37 1.03
C GLU A 178 3.81 12.88 1.36
N VAL A 179 4.42 12.10 0.47
CA VAL A 179 4.78 10.71 0.71
C VAL A 179 6.15 10.61 1.35
N LEU A 180 7.17 11.23 0.75
CA LEU A 180 8.57 11.11 1.18
C LEU A 180 8.78 11.59 2.63
N GLY A 181 8.11 12.67 3.02
CA GLY A 181 8.21 13.23 4.38
C GLY A 181 7.68 12.32 5.49
N ARG A 182 6.92 11.26 5.14
CA ARG A 182 6.35 10.30 6.10
C ARG A 182 7.17 9.02 6.25
N LEU A 183 8.17 8.81 5.39
CA LEU A 183 8.93 7.54 5.34
C LEU A 183 10.09 7.46 6.33
N GLY A 184 10.44 8.55 7.00
CA GLY A 184 11.58 8.61 7.91
C GLY A 184 12.89 8.23 7.21
N LYS A 185 13.66 7.34 7.83
CA LYS A 185 14.93 6.83 7.27
C LYS A 185 14.74 5.67 6.28
N MET A 186 13.53 5.16 6.18
CA MET A 186 13.20 4.05 5.27
C MET A 186 12.65 4.57 3.95
N SER A 187 12.10 3.71 3.12
CA SER A 187 11.59 4.08 1.81
C SER A 187 10.30 3.31 1.48
N ILE A 188 9.86 3.43 0.22
CA ILE A 188 8.63 2.82 -0.29
C ILE A 188 8.88 1.32 -0.49
N SER A 189 8.27 0.50 0.37
CA SER A 189 8.54 -0.95 0.46
C SER A 189 7.58 -1.81 -0.35
N GLY A 190 6.39 -1.31 -0.66
CA GLY A 190 5.37 -2.04 -1.42
C GLY A 190 4.58 -1.14 -2.35
N GLY A 191 3.97 -1.76 -3.37
CA GLY A 191 3.10 -1.02 -4.28
C GLY A 191 2.36 -1.93 -5.25
N LEU A 192 1.17 -1.47 -5.66
CA LEU A 192 0.35 -2.09 -6.69
C LEU A 192 -0.43 -1.04 -7.47
N TRP A 193 -0.83 -1.38 -8.69
CA TRP A 193 -1.76 -0.57 -9.47
C TRP A 193 -3.20 -0.96 -9.13
N LYS A 194 -4.02 -0.01 -8.69
CA LYS A 194 -5.44 -0.21 -8.40
C LYS A 194 -6.19 1.11 -8.49
N ASP A 195 -7.43 1.07 -8.98
CA ASP A 195 -8.36 2.22 -9.04
C ASP A 195 -7.76 3.47 -9.73
N GLY A 196 -7.04 3.26 -10.84
CA GLY A 196 -6.49 4.35 -11.66
C GLY A 196 -5.22 5.01 -11.14
N GLY A 197 -4.55 4.39 -10.14
CA GLY A 197 -3.29 4.88 -9.58
C GLY A 197 -2.48 3.79 -8.90
N PHE A 198 -1.42 4.18 -8.24
CA PHE A 198 -0.64 3.30 -7.38
C PHE A 198 -1.06 3.48 -5.93
N TRP A 199 -1.29 2.37 -5.24
CA TRP A 199 -1.28 2.30 -3.79
C TRP A 199 0.10 1.83 -3.36
N VAL A 200 0.75 2.60 -2.50
CA VAL A 200 2.11 2.28 -2.02
C VAL A 200 2.17 2.32 -0.51
N SER A 201 3.06 1.52 0.06
CA SER A 201 3.31 1.43 1.50
C SER A 201 4.73 1.88 1.83
N GLY A 202 4.89 2.46 3.01
CA GLY A 202 6.21 2.68 3.62
C GLY A 202 6.75 1.41 4.29
N HIS A 203 7.60 1.59 5.29
CA HIS A 203 8.26 0.49 5.99
C HIS A 203 7.61 0.15 7.34
N ASP A 204 7.17 1.15 8.11
CA ASP A 204 6.76 0.96 9.50
C ASP A 204 5.33 1.44 9.80
N GLU A 205 4.87 2.50 9.11
CA GLU A 205 3.59 3.14 9.40
C GLU A 205 2.41 2.31 8.89
N ARG A 206 1.33 2.32 9.68
CA ARG A 206 0.07 1.63 9.34
C ARG A 206 -0.80 2.49 8.44
N GLU A 207 -0.26 2.84 7.28
CA GLU A 207 -0.93 3.66 6.29
C GLU A 207 -0.49 3.29 4.86
N LEU A 208 -1.33 3.60 3.91
CA LEU A 208 -1.04 3.50 2.48
C LEU A 208 -1.18 4.88 1.84
N TYR A 209 -0.36 5.14 0.85
CA TYR A 209 -0.39 6.35 0.06
C TYR A 209 -0.93 6.05 -1.32
N ARG A 210 -1.90 6.83 -1.77
CA ARG A 210 -2.38 6.77 -3.14
C ARG A 210 -1.71 7.86 -3.95
N VAL A 211 -1.08 7.46 -5.05
CA VAL A 211 -0.45 8.37 -6.00
C VAL A 211 -0.90 8.02 -7.43
N ARG A 212 -0.84 8.99 -8.33
CA ARG A 212 -1.18 8.77 -9.74
C ARG A 212 -0.12 9.35 -10.65
N LEU A 213 -0.15 8.92 -11.90
CA LEU A 213 0.71 9.48 -12.94
C LEU A 213 0.30 10.93 -13.22
N PRO A 214 1.26 11.85 -13.31
CA PRO A 214 0.97 13.23 -13.64
C PRO A 214 0.57 13.37 -15.12
N LYS A 215 -0.19 14.41 -15.43
CA LYS A 215 -0.47 14.78 -16.83
C LYS A 215 0.79 15.24 -17.57
N ALA A 216 1.74 15.82 -16.84
CA ALA A 216 3.04 16.27 -17.34
C ALA A 216 4.06 16.27 -16.21
N GLY A 217 5.36 16.15 -16.55
CA GLY A 217 6.44 16.13 -15.56
C GLY A 217 6.79 14.74 -15.07
N SER A 218 7.71 14.69 -14.08
CA SER A 218 8.33 13.46 -13.58
C SER A 218 8.16 13.25 -12.08
N VAL A 219 7.21 13.93 -11.44
CA VAL A 219 6.82 13.70 -10.04
C VAL A 219 5.41 13.16 -10.02
N LEU A 220 5.19 12.03 -9.33
CA LEU A 220 3.86 11.46 -9.14
C LEU A 220 2.96 12.45 -8.38
N GLU A 221 1.68 12.48 -8.72
CA GLU A 221 0.71 13.32 -8.01
C GLU A 221 0.21 12.59 -6.77
N TYR A 222 0.32 13.24 -5.60
CA TYR A 222 -0.29 12.77 -4.37
C TYR A 222 -1.83 12.88 -4.45
N VAL A 223 -2.52 11.85 -3.99
CA VAL A 223 -3.98 11.82 -3.92
C VAL A 223 -4.45 11.84 -2.47
N GLU A 224 -4.02 10.86 -1.67
CA GLU A 224 -4.46 10.69 -0.28
C GLU A 224 -3.51 9.78 0.50
N THR A 225 -3.58 9.88 1.84
CA THR A 225 -3.04 8.90 2.78
C THR A 225 -4.21 8.26 3.51
N VAL A 226 -4.24 6.93 3.54
CA VAL A 226 -5.35 6.15 4.10
C VAL A 226 -4.81 5.21 5.17
N PRO A 227 -5.40 5.17 6.39
CA PRO A 227 -5.05 4.17 7.40
C PRO A 227 -5.18 2.74 6.86
N ALA A 228 -4.27 1.86 7.27
CA ALA A 228 -4.26 0.46 6.84
C ALA A 228 -3.81 -0.45 7.99
N PRO A 229 -4.26 -1.72 8.02
CA PRO A 229 -3.93 -2.64 9.12
C PRO A 229 -2.53 -3.26 8.97
N PHE A 230 -1.79 -2.92 7.93
CA PHE A 230 -0.45 -3.44 7.64
C PHE A 230 0.62 -2.62 8.37
N THR A 231 1.74 -3.24 8.71
CA THR A 231 2.92 -2.57 9.28
C THR A 231 3.87 -2.13 8.16
N GLY A 232 3.37 -1.40 7.15
CA GLY A 232 4.13 -1.10 5.95
C GLY A 232 4.50 -2.38 5.17
N GLN A 233 5.66 -2.38 4.50
CA GLN A 233 6.19 -3.51 3.72
C GLN A 233 5.38 -3.81 2.45
N GLY A 234 5.67 -4.94 1.78
CA GLY A 234 5.01 -5.30 0.53
C GLY A 234 3.53 -5.65 0.67
N ILE A 235 2.73 -5.15 -0.24
CA ILE A 235 1.29 -5.38 -0.35
C ILE A 235 0.93 -5.93 -1.73
N ALA A 236 -0.15 -6.67 -1.84
CA ALA A 236 -0.69 -7.16 -3.10
C ALA A 236 -2.23 -7.15 -3.09
N GLU A 237 -2.84 -7.24 -4.26
CA GLU A 237 -4.28 -7.42 -4.36
C GLU A 237 -4.69 -8.82 -3.90
N ASP A 238 -5.80 -8.90 -3.18
CA ASP A 238 -6.47 -10.14 -2.88
C ASP A 238 -7.48 -10.48 -3.99
N PRO A 239 -7.20 -11.47 -4.85
CA PRO A 239 -8.08 -11.78 -5.98
C PRO A 239 -9.40 -12.45 -5.58
N LEU A 240 -9.60 -12.79 -4.30
CA LEU A 240 -10.85 -13.35 -3.82
C LEU A 240 -11.88 -12.27 -3.49
N THR A 241 -11.41 -11.16 -2.88
CA THR A 241 -12.31 -10.08 -2.40
C THR A 241 -12.16 -8.80 -3.20
N GLY A 242 -11.06 -8.64 -3.95
CA GLY A 242 -10.67 -7.36 -4.55
C GLY A 242 -10.07 -6.38 -3.55
N GLY A 243 -9.90 -6.81 -2.30
CA GLY A 243 -9.20 -6.09 -1.25
C GLY A 243 -7.68 -6.17 -1.38
N LEU A 244 -6.97 -5.99 -0.26
CA LEU A 244 -5.52 -6.11 -0.18
C LEU A 244 -5.09 -7.19 0.80
N VAL A 245 -3.92 -7.75 0.53
CA VAL A 245 -3.15 -8.57 1.45
C VAL A 245 -1.80 -7.91 1.72
N GLY A 246 -1.42 -7.87 2.99
CA GLY A 246 -0.14 -7.38 3.46
C GLY A 246 0.27 -8.14 4.72
N ILE A 247 1.16 -7.58 5.53
CA ILE A 247 1.66 -8.26 6.73
C ILE A 247 1.56 -7.41 7.99
N ASP A 248 1.43 -8.09 9.14
CA ASP A 248 1.93 -7.61 10.40
C ASP A 248 3.30 -8.27 10.65
N ARG A 249 4.36 -7.51 10.43
CA ARG A 249 5.74 -8.00 10.49
C ARG A 249 6.12 -8.47 11.89
N LYS A 250 5.67 -7.75 12.92
CA LYS A 250 5.99 -8.06 14.32
C LYS A 250 5.33 -9.36 14.77
N GLU A 251 4.05 -9.51 14.41
CA GLU A 251 3.25 -10.68 14.78
C GLU A 251 3.44 -11.87 13.83
N ARG A 252 4.21 -11.71 12.75
CA ARG A 252 4.40 -12.74 11.71
C ARG A 252 3.05 -13.22 11.16
N LYS A 253 2.23 -12.27 10.75
CA LYS A 253 0.89 -12.55 10.21
C LYS A 253 0.74 -12.00 8.81
N ILE A 254 0.08 -12.76 7.95
CA ILE A 254 -0.58 -12.22 6.76
C ILE A 254 -1.87 -11.56 7.22
N VAL A 255 -2.16 -10.38 6.71
CA VAL A 255 -3.36 -9.59 7.06
C VAL A 255 -4.15 -9.31 5.79
N PHE A 256 -5.46 -9.55 5.83
CA PHE A 256 -6.39 -9.23 4.74
C PHE A 256 -7.16 -7.96 5.09
N SER A 257 -7.48 -7.15 4.08
CA SER A 257 -8.26 -5.93 4.27
C SER A 257 -9.13 -5.59 3.07
N GLU A 258 -10.19 -4.84 3.35
CA GLU A 258 -11.06 -4.23 2.34
C GLU A 258 -11.16 -2.73 2.58
N LEU A 259 -11.40 -1.96 1.51
CA LEU A 259 -11.51 -0.51 1.58
C LEU A 259 -12.93 -0.12 1.97
N GLU A 260 -13.09 0.54 3.10
CA GLU A 260 -14.31 1.21 3.54
C GLU A 260 -14.23 2.72 3.18
N ARG A 261 -15.34 3.27 2.69
CA ARG A 261 -15.45 4.69 2.33
C ARG A 261 -16.69 5.31 2.92
#